data_fdf3d85435514ec61954797a647a6c29
#
_entry.id   fdf3d85435514ec61954797a647a6c29
#
_cell.length_a   1.000
_cell.length_b   1.000
_cell.length_c   1.000
_cell.angle_alpha   90.00
_cell.angle_beta   90.00
_cell.angle_gamma   90.00
#
_symmetry.space_group_name_H-M   'P 1'
#
loop_
_entity.id
_entity.type
_entity.pdbx_description
1 polymer ?
#
loop_
_entity_poly.entity_id
_entity_poly.type
_entity_poly.pdbx_seq_one_letter_code
_entity_poly.pdbx_strand_id
1 'polypeptide(L)'
;FFQAEDGIRDHCVTGVQTCALPILRTGDAVTATIDAVRRQRIRRHHSATHLLHAALRDVLGEHVEQRGSLVDDERLRFDFSHTGSIGDEELAAIERYIGREIRANHPCETLETGMDEARAMGAMALFGEKYGSRVRVVTLGAHSVELCGGTHVAATGEIAAVKLVAESGVAAGIRRIEAVGGEAALAQVQAGERLLSEIGSKLRAPRPELLTRLDALQAQLREQARELEQLRAQQATGAGRDLAASAESVAGAKRLFARVPDGDARSLRTLLDRLREELGDALIVLAGDKGGKASLVASVSPALHDRLEAGELLGEVARALGGRGGGRAGMAQGGAPSLDGLDEAFERARRLSDERLG
;
A
#
# COMPACT_ATOMS: atom_id res chain seq x y z
N PHE A 1 -20.89 5.19 37.97
CA PHE A 1 -21.78 5.60 36.89
C PHE A 1 -21.48 4.77 35.67
N PHE A 2 -22.48 4.08 35.21
CA PHE A 2 -22.38 3.08 34.16
C PHE A 2 -22.01 3.73 32.83
N GLN A 3 -20.82 3.58 32.36
CA GLN A 3 -20.55 3.55 30.93
C GLN A 3 -20.78 2.15 30.32
N ALA A 4 -21.56 1.35 31.00
CA ALA A 4 -22.07 0.12 30.42
C ALA A 4 -23.27 0.36 29.48
N GLU A 5 -23.64 1.60 29.26
CA GLU A 5 -24.82 1.92 28.46
C GLU A 5 -24.65 1.62 26.98
N ASP A 6 -23.45 1.72 26.45
CA ASP A 6 -23.25 1.49 25.02
C ASP A 6 -23.30 0.00 24.62
N GLY A 7 -22.98 -0.90 25.54
CA GLY A 7 -23.09 -2.34 25.29
C GLY A 7 -24.49 -2.93 25.47
N ILE A 8 -25.38 -2.21 26.11
CA ILE A 8 -26.75 -2.68 26.34
C ILE A 8 -27.70 -2.25 25.21
N ARG A 9 -27.37 -1.18 24.51
CA ARG A 9 -28.22 -0.65 23.45
C ARG A 9 -28.31 -1.49 22.21
N ASP A 10 -27.26 -2.16 21.80
CA ASP A 10 -27.20 -2.65 20.43
C ASP A 10 -27.66 -4.09 20.20
N HIS A 11 -27.67 -4.93 21.19
CA HIS A 11 -27.93 -6.34 20.94
C HIS A 11 -29.23 -6.89 21.52
N CYS A 12 -29.84 -6.20 22.44
CA CYS A 12 -31.12 -6.65 22.95
C CYS A 12 -32.31 -6.22 22.10
N VAL A 13 -32.08 -5.29 21.19
CA VAL A 13 -33.20 -4.64 20.51
C VAL A 13 -33.42 -5.11 19.08
N THR A 14 -32.39 -5.60 18.42
CA THR A 14 -32.51 -5.88 16.99
C THR A 14 -32.97 -7.27 16.63
N GLY A 15 -32.97 -8.18 17.52
CA GLY A 15 -33.36 -9.56 17.17
C GLY A 15 -34.65 -10.04 17.76
N VAL A 16 -35.16 -9.40 18.77
CA VAL A 16 -36.25 -10.01 19.52
C VAL A 16 -37.46 -9.22 19.50
N GLN A 17 -37.37 -8.20 18.87
CA GLN A 17 -38.23 -7.51 18.68
C GLN A 17 -39.50 -7.46 19.14
N THR A 18 -40.22 -7.63 18.87
CA THR A 18 -41.61 -7.17 18.85
C THR A 18 -42.63 -8.07 19.53
N CYS A 19 -42.29 -9.30 19.71
CA CYS A 19 -43.20 -10.25 20.31
C CYS A 19 -43.14 -10.37 21.82
N ALA A 20 -42.12 -9.82 22.44
CA ALA A 20 -41.89 -10.01 23.86
C ALA A 20 -42.37 -8.87 24.75
N LEU A 21 -42.96 -7.89 24.18
CA LEU A 21 -43.25 -6.72 24.84
C LEU A 21 -44.37 -6.82 25.72
N PRO A 22 -45.11 -6.75 26.16
CA PRO A 22 -45.92 -6.42 27.30
C PRO A 22 -46.01 -7.48 28.39
N ILE A 23 -45.14 -8.44 28.38
CA ILE A 23 -45.25 -9.57 29.33
C ILE A 23 -44.74 -9.23 30.74
N LEU A 24 -43.81 -8.27 30.86
CA LEU A 24 -43.20 -7.89 32.14
C LEU A 24 -43.94 -6.69 32.78
N ARG A 25 -44.24 -6.78 34.06
CA ARG A 25 -44.83 -5.73 34.87
C ARG A 25 -43.90 -5.30 35.99
N THR A 26 -44.06 -4.10 36.49
CA THR A 26 -43.35 -3.65 37.67
C THR A 26 -43.61 -4.57 38.85
N GLY A 27 -42.57 -5.13 39.45
CA GLY A 27 -42.69 -6.09 40.55
C GLY A 27 -42.49 -7.55 40.14
N ASP A 28 -42.43 -7.84 38.83
CA ASP A 28 -42.14 -9.19 38.36
C ASP A 28 -40.73 -9.61 38.71
N ALA A 29 -40.56 -10.84 39.15
CA ALA A 29 -39.22 -11.44 39.32
C ALA A 29 -38.65 -11.85 37.96
N VAL A 30 -37.47 -11.34 37.66
CA VAL A 30 -36.79 -11.63 36.40
C VAL A 30 -35.39 -12.18 36.65
N THR A 31 -34.92 -13.04 35.76
CA THR A 31 -33.55 -13.52 35.73
C THR A 31 -32.80 -12.83 34.58
N ALA A 32 -31.80 -12.05 34.91
CA ALA A 32 -30.93 -11.44 33.93
C ALA A 32 -29.69 -12.35 33.69
N THR A 33 -29.50 -12.77 32.46
CA THR A 33 -28.36 -13.60 32.06
C THR A 33 -27.47 -12.83 31.09
N ILE A 34 -26.20 -12.80 31.38
CA ILE A 34 -25.18 -12.17 30.50
C ILE A 34 -24.40 -13.25 29.76
N ASP A 35 -23.88 -12.92 28.57
CA ASP A 35 -22.86 -13.72 27.92
C ASP A 35 -21.55 -13.65 28.71
N ALA A 36 -21.27 -14.71 29.48
CA ALA A 36 -20.08 -14.76 30.34
C ALA A 36 -18.77 -14.78 29.55
N VAL A 37 -18.76 -15.38 28.36
CA VAL A 37 -17.56 -15.45 27.52
C VAL A 37 -17.25 -14.06 26.97
N ARG A 38 -18.22 -13.38 26.40
CA ARG A 38 -18.11 -12.01 25.93
C ARG A 38 -17.70 -11.06 27.06
N ARG A 39 -18.36 -11.16 28.22
CA ARG A 39 -18.00 -10.36 29.40
C ARG A 39 -16.57 -10.57 29.84
N GLN A 40 -16.06 -11.81 29.81
CA GLN A 40 -14.67 -12.08 30.20
C GLN A 40 -13.67 -11.49 29.20
N ARG A 41 -13.95 -11.50 27.90
CA ARG A 41 -13.12 -10.83 26.89
C ARG A 41 -13.05 -9.32 27.14
N ILE A 42 -14.18 -8.67 27.36
CA ILE A 42 -14.25 -7.23 27.69
C ILE A 42 -13.47 -6.92 28.96
N ARG A 43 -13.58 -7.72 30.04
CA ARG A 43 -12.82 -7.54 31.27
C ARG A 43 -11.31 -7.60 31.04
N ARG A 44 -10.84 -8.53 30.22
CA ARG A 44 -9.42 -8.65 29.83
C ARG A 44 -8.95 -7.41 29.10
N HIS A 45 -9.68 -6.96 28.10
CA HIS A 45 -9.35 -5.75 27.34
C HIS A 45 -9.38 -4.50 28.21
N HIS A 46 -10.36 -4.38 29.12
CA HIS A 46 -10.45 -3.24 30.00
C HIS A 46 -9.26 -3.19 30.98
N SER A 47 -8.93 -4.30 31.61
CA SER A 47 -7.76 -4.36 32.49
C SER A 47 -6.44 -4.17 31.73
N ALA A 48 -6.36 -4.68 30.50
CA ALA A 48 -5.22 -4.43 29.61
C ALA A 48 -5.06 -2.94 29.24
N THR A 49 -6.18 -2.19 29.14
CA THR A 49 -6.15 -0.74 28.88
C THR A 49 -5.45 0.00 30.02
N HIS A 50 -5.71 -0.36 31.26
CA HIS A 50 -5.04 0.23 32.44
C HIS A 50 -3.54 -0.10 32.45
N LEU A 51 -3.16 -1.34 32.16
CA LEU A 51 -1.74 -1.72 32.05
C LEU A 51 -1.05 -1.01 30.86
N LEU A 52 -1.75 -0.82 29.77
CA LEU A 52 -1.25 -0.06 28.63
C LEU A 52 -1.02 1.41 28.99
N HIS A 53 -1.95 2.04 29.70
CA HIS A 53 -1.79 3.42 30.17
C HIS A 53 -0.57 3.56 31.08
N ALA A 54 -0.41 2.67 32.06
CA ALA A 54 0.76 2.65 32.91
C ALA A 54 2.06 2.44 32.11
N ALA A 55 2.08 1.50 31.17
CA ALA A 55 3.24 1.24 30.32
C ALA A 55 3.62 2.43 29.44
N LEU A 56 2.63 3.12 28.88
CA LEU A 56 2.85 4.32 28.07
C LEU A 56 3.47 5.45 28.90
N ARG A 57 3.02 5.64 30.13
CA ARG A 57 3.60 6.63 31.05
C ARG A 57 5.03 6.28 31.48
N ASP A 58 5.30 5.01 31.72
CA ASP A 58 6.64 4.52 32.08
C ASP A 58 7.64 4.71 30.92
N VAL A 59 7.23 4.39 29.69
CA VAL A 59 8.11 4.39 28.51
C VAL A 59 8.23 5.78 27.87
N LEU A 60 7.11 6.49 27.71
CA LEU A 60 7.06 7.76 26.98
C LEU A 60 7.10 8.99 27.90
N GLY A 61 6.75 8.82 29.18
CA GLY A 61 6.77 9.87 30.17
C GLY A 61 5.40 10.26 30.75
N GLU A 62 5.43 11.03 31.84
CA GLU A 62 4.24 11.40 32.63
C GLU A 62 3.24 12.30 31.91
N HIS A 63 3.62 12.91 30.79
CA HIS A 63 2.74 13.73 29.95
C HIS A 63 1.64 12.94 29.22
N VAL A 64 1.77 11.60 29.22
CA VAL A 64 0.76 10.72 28.63
C VAL A 64 -0.51 10.77 29.48
N GLU A 65 -1.59 11.27 28.88
CA GLU A 65 -2.92 11.32 29.44
C GLU A 65 -3.92 10.70 28.47
N GLN A 66 -4.90 9.98 28.99
CA GLN A 66 -5.99 9.45 28.17
C GLN A 66 -6.80 10.58 27.56
N ARG A 67 -7.04 10.49 26.24
CA ARG A 67 -7.91 11.41 25.47
C ARG A 67 -9.18 10.69 24.96
N GLY A 68 -9.16 9.38 24.95
CA GLY A 68 -10.30 8.54 24.59
C GLY A 68 -9.94 7.07 24.73
N SER A 69 -10.95 6.22 24.88
CA SER A 69 -10.78 4.77 24.85
C SER A 69 -12.01 4.08 24.30
N LEU A 70 -11.81 2.90 23.74
CA LEU A 70 -12.85 1.96 23.36
C LEU A 70 -12.41 0.59 23.87
N VAL A 71 -13.32 -0.11 24.52
CA VAL A 71 -13.11 -1.48 24.98
C VAL A 71 -14.31 -2.34 24.58
N ASP A 72 -14.07 -3.34 23.76
CA ASP A 72 -15.05 -4.33 23.38
C ASP A 72 -14.51 -5.77 23.54
N ASP A 73 -15.22 -6.76 23.04
CA ASP A 73 -14.82 -8.17 23.15
C ASP A 73 -13.81 -8.59 22.09
N GLU A 74 -13.55 -7.76 21.10
CA GLU A 74 -12.58 -8.03 20.02
C GLU A 74 -11.25 -7.33 20.24
N ARG A 75 -11.27 -6.08 20.74
CA ARG A 75 -10.08 -5.24 20.89
C ARG A 75 -10.22 -4.18 21.97
N LEU A 76 -9.13 -3.52 22.25
CA LEU A 76 -9.07 -2.24 22.93
C LEU A 76 -8.44 -1.18 22.02
N ARG A 77 -8.86 0.07 22.22
CA ARG A 77 -8.30 1.25 21.57
C ARG A 77 -8.04 2.30 22.64
N PHE A 78 -6.87 2.91 22.60
CA PHE A 78 -6.47 3.91 23.57
C PHE A 78 -5.89 5.13 22.83
N ASP A 79 -6.54 6.28 23.00
CA ASP A 79 -6.13 7.57 22.45
C ASP A 79 -5.49 8.39 23.60
N PHE A 80 -4.32 8.95 23.36
CA PHE A 80 -3.54 9.62 24.41
C PHE A 80 -2.72 10.81 23.87
N SER A 81 -2.33 11.70 24.79
CA SER A 81 -1.49 12.85 24.47
C SER A 81 -0.04 12.42 24.24
N HIS A 82 0.46 12.62 23.02
CA HIS A 82 1.86 12.47 22.66
C HIS A 82 2.15 13.14 21.32
N THR A 83 3.32 13.77 21.18
CA THR A 83 3.62 14.62 20.01
C THR A 83 4.37 13.90 18.89
N GLY A 84 5.08 12.82 19.18
CA GLY A 84 5.86 12.04 18.22
C GLY A 84 5.17 10.75 17.78
N SER A 85 5.70 10.10 16.73
CA SER A 85 5.42 8.69 16.44
C SER A 85 6.18 7.83 17.44
N ILE A 86 5.59 6.71 17.85
CA ILE A 86 6.24 5.75 18.73
C ILE A 86 7.10 4.83 17.87
N GLY A 87 8.37 4.69 18.22
CA GLY A 87 9.29 3.81 17.53
C GLY A 87 9.07 2.33 17.86
N ASP A 88 9.57 1.45 17.00
CA ASP A 88 9.41 -0.01 17.18
C ASP A 88 10.00 -0.50 18.52
N GLU A 89 11.10 0.09 18.98
CA GLU A 89 11.71 -0.26 20.26
C GLU A 89 10.86 0.18 21.46
N GLU A 90 10.21 1.34 21.38
CA GLU A 90 9.28 1.84 22.40
C GLU A 90 8.02 0.98 22.43
N LEU A 91 7.44 0.63 21.27
CA LEU A 91 6.30 -0.30 21.18
C LEU A 91 6.65 -1.66 21.80
N ALA A 92 7.84 -2.18 21.49
CA ALA A 92 8.32 -3.42 22.08
C ALA A 92 8.56 -3.30 23.60
N ALA A 93 9.00 -2.13 24.09
CA ALA A 93 9.17 -1.87 25.53
C ALA A 93 7.81 -1.84 26.25
N ILE A 94 6.80 -1.21 25.64
CA ILE A 94 5.42 -1.18 26.15
C ILE A 94 4.86 -2.61 26.24
N GLU A 95 5.00 -3.42 25.20
CA GLU A 95 4.58 -4.82 25.24
C GLU A 95 5.31 -5.63 26.33
N ARG A 96 6.61 -5.42 26.48
CA ARG A 96 7.39 -6.09 27.53
C ARG A 96 6.92 -5.69 28.93
N TYR A 97 6.63 -4.39 29.13
CA TYR A 97 6.09 -3.90 30.40
C TYR A 97 4.77 -4.60 30.74
N ILE A 98 3.79 -4.55 29.82
CA ILE A 98 2.50 -5.20 30.01
C ILE A 98 2.67 -6.70 30.27
N GLY A 99 3.51 -7.37 29.49
CA GLY A 99 3.80 -8.79 29.66
C GLY A 99 4.45 -9.12 31.01
N ARG A 100 5.25 -8.23 31.58
CA ARG A 100 5.81 -8.37 32.92
C ARG A 100 4.71 -8.30 33.99
N GLU A 101 3.83 -7.31 33.92
CA GLU A 101 2.74 -7.14 34.89
C GLU A 101 1.71 -8.30 34.80
N ILE A 102 1.44 -8.82 33.61
CA ILE A 102 0.60 -10.01 33.45
C ILE A 102 1.24 -11.23 34.14
N ARG A 103 2.52 -11.47 33.90
CA ARG A 103 3.24 -12.62 34.53
C ARG A 103 3.37 -12.49 36.03
N ALA A 104 3.43 -11.28 36.56
CA ALA A 104 3.48 -11.04 38.02
C ALA A 104 2.16 -11.44 38.71
N ASN A 105 1.09 -11.55 37.95
CA ASN A 105 -0.23 -11.99 38.39
C ASN A 105 -0.73 -11.25 39.64
N HIS A 106 -0.61 -9.93 39.65
CA HIS A 106 -1.07 -9.09 40.74
C HIS A 106 -2.60 -9.15 40.86
N PRO A 107 -3.14 -9.14 42.11
CA PRO A 107 -4.57 -9.02 42.31
C PRO A 107 -5.08 -7.67 41.75
N CYS A 108 -6.31 -7.67 41.28
CA CYS A 108 -7.05 -6.46 40.95
C CYS A 108 -7.88 -6.06 42.17
N GLU A 109 -7.45 -5.03 42.85
CA GLU A 109 -8.13 -4.51 44.02
C GLU A 109 -9.09 -3.38 43.65
N THR A 110 -10.21 -3.34 44.34
CA THR A 110 -11.24 -2.32 44.13
C THR A 110 -11.63 -1.74 45.48
N LEU A 111 -11.55 -0.41 45.59
CA LEU A 111 -11.93 0.32 46.80
C LEU A 111 -12.91 1.45 46.43
N GLU A 112 -14.00 1.54 47.18
CA GLU A 112 -14.91 2.70 47.12
C GLU A 112 -14.55 3.64 48.27
N THR A 113 -14.14 4.86 47.92
CA THR A 113 -13.67 5.83 48.90
C THR A 113 -14.04 7.27 48.52
N GLY A 114 -13.66 8.24 49.36
CA GLY A 114 -13.78 9.66 49.03
C GLY A 114 -12.74 10.13 48.00
N MET A 115 -13.05 11.21 47.28
CA MET A 115 -12.15 11.74 46.27
C MET A 115 -10.77 12.13 46.83
N ASP A 116 -10.73 12.73 48.03
CA ASP A 116 -9.46 13.15 48.64
C ASP A 116 -8.57 11.97 49.01
N GLU A 117 -9.19 10.90 49.51
CA GLU A 117 -8.47 9.67 49.84
C GLU A 117 -7.97 8.97 48.56
N ALA A 118 -8.78 8.91 47.52
CA ALA A 118 -8.37 8.39 46.22
C ALA A 118 -7.15 9.17 45.66
N ARG A 119 -7.14 10.47 45.75
CA ARG A 119 -5.99 11.32 45.36
C ARG A 119 -4.75 11.04 46.22
N ALA A 120 -4.94 10.85 47.51
CA ALA A 120 -3.82 10.50 48.43
C ALA A 120 -3.21 9.13 48.09
N MET A 121 -3.99 8.21 47.50
CA MET A 121 -3.52 6.94 46.95
C MET A 121 -2.81 7.07 45.61
N GLY A 122 -2.77 8.26 45.03
CA GLY A 122 -2.22 8.48 43.69
C GLY A 122 -3.14 8.07 42.54
N ALA A 123 -4.44 7.91 42.80
CA ALA A 123 -5.40 7.50 41.77
C ALA A 123 -5.52 8.54 40.66
N MET A 124 -5.31 8.12 39.43
CA MET A 124 -5.51 8.97 38.23
C MET A 124 -6.98 9.07 37.90
N ALA A 125 -7.44 10.29 37.65
CA ALA A 125 -8.78 10.57 37.15
C ALA A 125 -8.77 10.67 35.63
N LEU A 126 -9.76 10.10 34.98
CA LEU A 126 -9.90 10.20 33.52
C LEU A 126 -10.30 11.61 33.13
N PHE A 127 -9.75 12.08 32.02
CA PHE A 127 -10.02 13.42 31.51
C PHE A 127 -11.49 13.59 31.10
N GLY A 128 -12.12 14.64 31.59
CA GLY A 128 -13.49 15.01 31.20
C GLY A 128 -14.62 14.32 31.96
N GLU A 129 -14.34 13.41 32.87
CA GLU A 129 -15.35 12.78 33.72
C GLU A 129 -15.69 13.63 34.94
N LYS A 130 -16.99 13.64 35.31
CA LYS A 130 -17.48 14.28 36.52
C LYS A 130 -17.66 13.22 37.60
N TYR A 131 -16.84 13.31 38.62
CA TYR A 131 -16.89 12.39 39.77
C TYR A 131 -17.76 12.95 40.91
N GLY A 132 -18.47 12.07 41.55
CA GLY A 132 -19.21 12.40 42.78
C GLY A 132 -18.27 12.48 44.01
N SER A 133 -18.85 12.62 45.18
CA SER A 133 -18.10 12.62 46.45
C SER A 133 -17.52 11.25 46.80
N ARG A 134 -18.10 10.16 46.28
CA ARG A 134 -17.56 8.80 46.38
C ARG A 134 -17.13 8.33 45.00
N VAL A 135 -15.97 7.70 44.95
CA VAL A 135 -15.34 7.19 43.71
C VAL A 135 -14.88 5.76 43.92
N ARG A 136 -14.79 5.02 42.83
CA ARG A 136 -14.27 3.66 42.82
C ARG A 136 -12.85 3.69 42.25
N VAL A 137 -11.87 3.31 43.10
CA VAL A 137 -10.47 3.15 42.74
C VAL A 137 -10.22 1.72 42.35
N VAL A 138 -9.58 1.50 41.23
CA VAL A 138 -9.10 0.20 40.74
C VAL A 138 -7.60 0.19 40.73
N THR A 139 -7.00 -0.78 41.42
CA THR A 139 -5.55 -0.98 41.50
C THR A 139 -5.16 -2.29 40.81
N LEU A 140 -4.26 -2.21 39.84
CA LEU A 140 -3.68 -3.35 39.13
C LEU A 140 -2.16 -3.33 39.31
N GLY A 141 -1.68 -4.12 40.27
CA GLY A 141 -0.28 -4.09 40.68
C GLY A 141 0.13 -2.78 41.35
N ALA A 142 1.43 -2.46 41.29
CA ALA A 142 1.99 -1.29 41.95
C ALA A 142 1.89 0.01 41.14
N HIS A 143 1.62 -0.10 39.82
CA HIS A 143 1.85 1.00 38.88
C HIS A 143 0.58 1.52 38.18
N SER A 144 -0.56 0.86 38.36
CA SER A 144 -1.84 1.30 37.79
C SER A 144 -2.85 1.47 38.91
N VAL A 145 -3.13 2.72 39.29
CA VAL A 145 -4.14 3.11 40.26
C VAL A 145 -5.02 4.18 39.59
N GLU A 146 -6.26 3.82 39.26
CA GLU A 146 -7.12 4.68 38.46
C GLU A 146 -8.56 4.72 39.00
N LEU A 147 -9.23 5.85 38.78
CA LEU A 147 -10.67 5.95 39.01
C LEU A 147 -11.41 5.24 37.89
N CYS A 148 -12.06 4.11 38.19
CA CYS A 148 -12.76 3.34 37.16
C CYS A 148 -14.00 2.62 37.69
N GLY A 149 -15.14 2.84 37.06
CA GLY A 149 -16.42 2.17 37.35
C GLY A 149 -16.63 0.84 36.64
N GLY A 150 -15.73 0.44 35.73
CA GLY A 150 -15.90 -0.72 34.86
C GLY A 150 -15.62 -2.08 35.53
N THR A 151 -15.77 -3.15 34.75
CA THR A 151 -15.49 -4.50 35.20
C THR A 151 -14.09 -4.95 34.78
N HIS A 152 -13.39 -5.59 35.74
CA HIS A 152 -11.98 -6.01 35.56
C HIS A 152 -11.81 -7.51 35.85
N VAL A 153 -10.64 -8.02 35.45
CA VAL A 153 -10.17 -9.36 35.82
C VAL A 153 -9.94 -9.42 37.36
N ALA A 154 -9.89 -10.59 37.94
CA ALA A 154 -9.57 -10.74 39.37
C ALA A 154 -8.06 -10.58 39.62
N ALA A 155 -7.24 -10.95 38.64
CA ALA A 155 -5.79 -10.76 38.71
C ALA A 155 -5.24 -10.50 37.28
N THR A 156 -4.09 -9.82 37.19
CA THR A 156 -3.47 -9.44 35.92
C THR A 156 -3.14 -10.65 35.05
N GLY A 157 -2.87 -11.81 35.61
CA GLY A 157 -2.63 -13.05 34.89
C GLY A 157 -3.82 -13.55 34.07
N GLU A 158 -5.06 -13.19 34.43
CA GLU A 158 -6.26 -13.56 33.64
C GLU A 158 -6.33 -12.84 32.28
N ILE A 159 -5.56 -11.76 32.08
CA ILE A 159 -5.41 -11.09 30.79
C ILE A 159 -4.73 -12.02 29.78
N ALA A 160 -3.88 -12.92 30.26
CA ALA A 160 -3.09 -13.91 29.55
C ALA A 160 -2.00 -13.33 28.64
N ALA A 161 -2.37 -12.50 27.67
CA ALA A 161 -1.44 -11.83 26.75
C ALA A 161 -2.05 -10.54 26.20
N VAL A 162 -1.20 -9.62 25.78
CA VAL A 162 -1.58 -8.42 25.03
C VAL A 162 -0.65 -8.28 23.82
N LYS A 163 -1.21 -7.98 22.66
CA LYS A 163 -0.47 -7.65 21.45
C LYS A 163 -0.91 -6.30 20.92
N LEU A 164 0.03 -5.39 20.73
CA LEU A 164 -0.21 -4.14 20.01
C LEU A 164 -0.38 -4.45 18.52
N VAL A 165 -1.46 -3.96 17.93
CA VAL A 165 -1.82 -4.26 16.53
C VAL A 165 -1.54 -3.07 15.63
N ALA A 166 -1.80 -1.85 16.11
CA ALA A 166 -1.59 -0.63 15.34
C ALA A 166 -1.24 0.54 16.24
N GLU A 167 -0.46 1.46 15.69
CA GLU A 167 -0.16 2.77 16.24
C GLU A 167 -0.37 3.81 15.15
N SER A 168 -1.04 4.94 15.46
CA SER A 168 -1.32 6.00 14.50
C SER A 168 -1.57 7.36 15.14
N GLY A 169 -1.40 8.44 14.37
CA GLY A 169 -1.85 9.78 14.77
C GLY A 169 -3.34 9.97 14.50
N VAL A 170 -4.05 10.57 15.46
CA VAL A 170 -5.48 10.89 15.33
C VAL A 170 -5.71 12.38 15.10
N ALA A 171 -4.97 13.20 15.84
CA ALA A 171 -5.00 14.66 15.76
C ALA A 171 -3.64 15.22 16.18
N ALA A 172 -3.46 16.52 16.06
CA ALA A 172 -2.24 17.17 16.54
C ALA A 172 -2.04 16.90 18.04
N GLY A 173 -0.91 16.25 18.39
CA GLY A 173 -0.58 15.88 19.76
C GLY A 173 -1.42 14.75 20.35
N ILE A 174 -2.15 13.98 19.55
CA ILE A 174 -2.93 12.81 19.99
C ILE A 174 -2.55 11.60 19.17
N ARG A 175 -2.11 10.56 19.85
CA ARG A 175 -1.77 9.25 19.28
C ARG A 175 -2.80 8.21 19.70
N ARG A 176 -2.90 7.16 18.91
CA ARG A 176 -3.79 6.02 19.11
C ARG A 176 -3.00 4.73 19.08
N ILE A 177 -3.27 3.87 20.03
CA ILE A 177 -2.86 2.46 20.02
C ILE A 177 -4.10 1.59 19.98
N GLU A 178 -4.08 0.59 19.11
CA GLU A 178 -5.01 -0.52 19.12
C GLU A 178 -4.29 -1.79 19.59
N ALA A 179 -4.92 -2.56 20.45
CA ALA A 179 -4.37 -3.80 20.97
C ALA A 179 -5.45 -4.87 21.15
N VAL A 180 -5.02 -6.10 21.20
CA VAL A 180 -5.86 -7.27 21.47
C VAL A 180 -5.31 -8.05 22.66
N GLY A 181 -6.21 -8.64 23.46
CA GLY A 181 -5.85 -9.40 24.67
C GLY A 181 -6.30 -10.86 24.60
N GLY A 182 -5.70 -11.68 25.47
CA GLY A 182 -6.09 -13.07 25.66
C GLY A 182 -5.98 -13.91 24.40
N GLU A 183 -7.07 -14.61 24.06
CA GLU A 183 -7.13 -15.50 22.90
C GLU A 183 -6.92 -14.74 21.56
N ALA A 184 -7.41 -13.50 21.47
CA ALA A 184 -7.25 -12.67 20.29
C ALA A 184 -5.76 -12.31 20.05
N ALA A 185 -4.99 -12.07 21.12
CA ALA A 185 -3.55 -11.84 21.02
C ALA A 185 -2.81 -13.09 20.49
N LEU A 186 -3.17 -14.27 20.97
CA LEU A 186 -2.60 -15.53 20.46
C LEU A 186 -2.97 -15.75 18.99
N ALA A 187 -4.23 -15.50 18.63
CA ALA A 187 -4.69 -15.63 17.24
C ALA A 187 -3.94 -14.69 16.29
N GLN A 188 -3.65 -13.46 16.73
CA GLN A 188 -2.86 -12.48 15.98
C GLN A 188 -1.43 -12.96 15.72
N VAL A 189 -0.77 -13.50 16.75
CA VAL A 189 0.57 -14.08 16.61
C VAL A 189 0.56 -15.26 15.65
N GLN A 190 -0.39 -16.19 15.81
CA GLN A 190 -0.54 -17.35 14.93
C GLN A 190 -0.82 -16.96 13.47
N ALA A 191 -1.58 -15.88 13.24
CA ALA A 191 -1.83 -15.37 11.89
C ALA A 191 -0.53 -14.86 11.25
N GLY A 192 0.28 -14.11 11.99
CA GLY A 192 1.60 -13.68 11.53
C GLY A 192 2.54 -14.85 11.21
N GLU A 193 2.57 -15.88 12.07
CA GLU A 193 3.35 -17.09 11.86
C GLU A 193 2.93 -17.86 10.59
N ARG A 194 1.61 -17.99 10.38
CA ARG A 194 1.08 -18.63 9.13
C ARG A 194 1.49 -17.84 7.89
N LEU A 195 1.38 -16.52 7.92
CA LEU A 195 1.77 -15.66 6.79
C LEU A 195 3.26 -15.81 6.47
N LEU A 196 4.13 -15.79 7.48
CA LEU A 196 5.57 -16.00 7.28
C LEU A 196 5.88 -17.38 6.73
N SER A 197 5.16 -18.42 7.19
CA SER A 197 5.30 -19.79 6.67
C SER A 197 4.86 -19.86 5.20
N GLU A 198 3.77 -19.21 4.84
CA GLU A 198 3.29 -19.16 3.44
C GLU A 198 4.29 -18.45 2.53
N ILE A 199 4.83 -17.30 2.97
CA ILE A 199 5.88 -16.57 2.25
C ILE A 199 7.11 -17.48 2.06
N GLY A 200 7.53 -18.18 3.12
CA GLY A 200 8.65 -19.11 3.06
C GLY A 200 8.44 -20.23 2.04
N SER A 201 7.24 -20.78 2.00
CA SER A 201 6.87 -21.81 1.02
C SER A 201 6.93 -21.26 -0.42
N LYS A 202 6.41 -20.08 -0.67
CA LYS A 202 6.45 -19.42 -2.00
C LYS A 202 7.87 -19.09 -2.43
N LEU A 203 8.70 -18.61 -1.52
CA LEU A 203 10.10 -18.27 -1.77
C LEU A 203 11.03 -19.48 -1.76
N ARG A 204 10.54 -20.64 -1.33
CA ARG A 204 11.33 -21.87 -1.10
C ARG A 204 12.55 -21.58 -0.22
N ALA A 205 12.34 -20.87 0.87
CA ALA A 205 13.36 -20.45 1.80
C ALA A 205 12.89 -20.63 3.25
N PRO A 206 13.75 -21.11 4.16
CA PRO A 206 13.44 -21.16 5.59
C PRO A 206 13.31 -19.72 6.14
N ARG A 207 12.59 -19.58 7.25
CA ARG A 207 12.25 -18.29 7.84
C ARG A 207 13.44 -17.32 8.03
N PRO A 208 14.61 -17.74 8.54
CA PRO A 208 15.76 -16.85 8.69
C PRO A 208 16.30 -16.27 7.37
N GLU A 209 16.03 -16.95 6.25
CA GLU A 209 16.58 -16.63 4.94
C GLU A 209 15.59 -15.86 4.04
N LEU A 210 14.37 -15.56 4.53
CA LEU A 210 13.32 -14.94 3.71
C LEU A 210 13.75 -13.60 3.10
N LEU A 211 14.36 -12.73 3.90
CA LEU A 211 14.85 -11.44 3.44
C LEU A 211 15.97 -11.59 2.41
N THR A 212 16.96 -12.42 2.72
CA THR A 212 18.07 -12.72 1.79
C THR A 212 17.57 -13.27 0.45
N ARG A 213 16.56 -14.15 0.50
CA ARG A 213 15.96 -14.72 -0.72
C ARG A 213 15.19 -13.66 -1.52
N LEU A 214 14.48 -12.77 -0.83
CA LEU A 214 13.77 -11.66 -1.46
C LEU A 214 14.74 -10.70 -2.16
N ASP A 215 15.83 -10.33 -1.48
CA ASP A 215 16.88 -9.48 -2.05
C ASP A 215 17.52 -10.11 -3.27
N ALA A 216 17.81 -11.41 -3.22
CA ALA A 216 18.37 -12.16 -4.35
C ALA A 216 17.41 -12.15 -5.56
N LEU A 217 16.10 -12.35 -5.33
CA LEU A 217 15.10 -12.29 -6.41
C LEU A 217 14.99 -10.88 -7.01
N GLN A 218 15.05 -9.84 -6.20
CA GLN A 218 15.05 -8.47 -6.69
C GLN A 218 16.30 -8.16 -7.52
N ALA A 219 17.47 -8.64 -7.10
CA ALA A 219 18.70 -8.51 -7.86
C ALA A 219 18.62 -9.25 -9.20
N GLN A 220 18.12 -10.48 -9.21
CA GLN A 220 17.91 -11.27 -10.42
C GLN A 220 16.95 -10.58 -11.40
N LEU A 221 15.85 -10.03 -10.93
CA LEU A 221 14.91 -9.28 -11.79
C LEU A 221 15.56 -8.06 -12.45
N ARG A 222 16.38 -7.32 -11.69
CA ARG A 222 17.12 -6.17 -12.24
C ARG A 222 18.14 -6.59 -13.29
N GLU A 223 18.83 -7.69 -13.08
CA GLU A 223 19.80 -8.25 -14.04
C GLU A 223 19.11 -8.72 -15.31
N GLN A 224 18.02 -9.48 -15.20
CA GLN A 224 17.24 -9.91 -16.35
C GLN A 224 16.66 -8.75 -17.16
N ALA A 225 16.23 -7.69 -16.48
CA ALA A 225 15.74 -6.48 -17.16
C ALA A 225 16.87 -5.80 -17.97
N ARG A 226 18.08 -5.74 -17.44
CA ARG A 226 19.26 -5.20 -18.15
C ARG A 226 19.67 -6.07 -19.32
N GLU A 227 19.71 -7.37 -19.14
CA GLU A 227 20.05 -8.33 -20.20
C GLU A 227 19.02 -8.24 -21.35
N LEU A 228 17.75 -8.17 -21.01
CA LEU A 228 16.69 -7.99 -22.01
C LEU A 228 16.85 -6.68 -22.80
N GLU A 229 17.22 -5.60 -22.13
CA GLU A 229 17.49 -4.31 -22.79
C GLU A 229 18.70 -4.38 -23.70
N GLN A 230 19.78 -5.03 -23.27
CA GLN A 230 20.98 -5.26 -24.08
C GLN A 230 20.69 -6.11 -25.32
N LEU A 231 19.96 -7.22 -25.17
CA LEU A 231 19.57 -8.08 -26.28
C LEU A 231 18.71 -7.33 -27.31
N ARG A 232 17.76 -6.54 -26.83
CA ARG A 232 16.94 -5.67 -27.71
C ARG A 232 17.79 -4.63 -28.46
N ALA A 233 18.77 -4.02 -27.78
CA ALA A 233 19.69 -3.08 -28.40
C ALA A 233 20.59 -3.76 -29.46
N GLN A 234 21.06 -4.97 -29.21
CA GLN A 234 21.85 -5.78 -30.16
C GLN A 234 21.00 -6.16 -31.39
N GLN A 235 19.77 -6.64 -31.19
CA GLN A 235 18.86 -6.95 -32.30
C GLN A 235 18.58 -5.73 -33.16
N ALA A 236 18.31 -4.56 -32.55
CA ALA A 236 18.12 -3.33 -33.28
C ALA A 236 19.37 -2.89 -34.08
N THR A 237 20.58 -3.22 -33.58
CA THR A 237 21.83 -2.91 -34.29
C THR A 237 22.06 -3.84 -35.45
N GLY A 238 21.76 -5.14 -35.34
CA GLY A 238 21.84 -6.10 -36.44
C GLY A 238 20.85 -5.76 -37.57
N ALA A 239 19.60 -5.54 -37.17
CA ALA A 239 18.55 -5.13 -38.13
C ALA A 239 18.91 -3.81 -38.86
N GLY A 240 19.57 -2.87 -38.19
CA GLY A 240 20.03 -1.62 -38.80
C GLY A 240 21.02 -1.84 -39.92
N ARG A 241 22.02 -2.69 -39.77
CA ARG A 241 23.03 -2.98 -40.79
C ARG A 241 22.42 -3.70 -42.00
N ASP A 242 21.56 -4.66 -41.78
CA ASP A 242 20.87 -5.38 -42.88
C ASP A 242 19.98 -4.43 -43.67
N LEU A 243 19.31 -3.51 -42.99
CA LEU A 243 18.48 -2.49 -43.64
C LEU A 243 19.33 -1.47 -44.42
N ALA A 244 20.47 -1.02 -43.88
CA ALA A 244 21.37 -0.11 -44.59
C ALA A 244 21.92 -0.75 -45.87
N ALA A 245 22.24 -2.04 -45.82
CA ALA A 245 22.68 -2.80 -47.00
C ALA A 245 21.61 -2.94 -48.08
N SER A 246 20.32 -2.88 -47.71
CA SER A 246 19.20 -2.95 -48.67
C SER A 246 18.83 -1.60 -49.32
N ALA A 247 19.53 -0.51 -48.97
CA ALA A 247 19.25 0.82 -49.49
C ALA A 247 19.58 0.92 -51.00
N GLU A 248 18.64 1.39 -51.78
CA GLU A 248 18.76 1.64 -53.22
C GLU A 248 19.49 2.97 -53.48
N SER A 249 20.13 3.10 -54.62
CA SER A 249 20.73 4.40 -55.07
C SER A 249 19.82 5.08 -56.08
N VAL A 250 19.40 6.30 -55.79
CA VAL A 250 18.50 7.11 -56.63
C VAL A 250 19.04 8.53 -56.71
N ALA A 251 19.33 9.01 -57.91
CA ALA A 251 19.81 10.39 -58.17
C ALA A 251 20.99 10.84 -57.29
N GLY A 252 21.91 9.93 -56.97
CA GLY A 252 23.10 10.21 -56.13
C GLY A 252 22.87 10.11 -54.61
N ALA A 253 21.65 9.85 -54.18
CA ALA A 253 21.32 9.63 -52.78
C ALA A 253 20.92 8.18 -52.53
N LYS A 254 20.86 7.79 -51.24
CA LYS A 254 20.34 6.48 -50.83
C LYS A 254 18.84 6.56 -50.50
N ARG A 255 18.08 5.54 -50.91
CA ARG A 255 16.66 5.40 -50.59
C ARG A 255 16.41 4.11 -49.82
N LEU A 256 15.78 4.20 -48.68
CA LEU A 256 15.46 3.06 -47.81
C LEU A 256 14.00 3.15 -47.37
N PHE A 257 13.18 2.18 -47.79
CA PHE A 257 11.83 1.99 -47.27
C PHE A 257 11.74 0.61 -46.66
N ALA A 258 11.51 0.54 -45.36
CA ALA A 258 11.59 -0.71 -44.64
C ALA A 258 10.52 -0.88 -43.55
N ARG A 259 10.03 -2.13 -43.44
CA ARG A 259 9.24 -2.58 -42.30
C ARG A 259 10.18 -3.07 -41.19
N VAL A 260 9.94 -2.61 -39.97
CA VAL A 260 10.68 -3.02 -38.77
C VAL A 260 9.72 -3.80 -37.87
N PRO A 261 9.85 -5.12 -37.76
CA PRO A 261 9.00 -5.91 -36.87
C PRO A 261 9.06 -5.41 -35.43
N ASP A 262 7.93 -5.40 -34.71
CA ASP A 262 7.81 -4.92 -33.34
C ASP A 262 8.32 -3.49 -33.08
N GLY A 263 8.46 -2.68 -34.13
CA GLY A 263 8.92 -1.32 -34.04
C GLY A 263 7.87 -0.37 -33.49
N ASP A 264 8.19 0.27 -32.34
CA ASP A 264 7.42 1.40 -31.82
C ASP A 264 8.06 2.74 -32.25
N ALA A 265 7.36 3.84 -32.01
CA ALA A 265 7.83 5.18 -32.41
C ALA A 265 9.23 5.53 -31.85
N ARG A 266 9.58 5.05 -30.68
CA ARG A 266 10.88 5.29 -30.04
C ARG A 266 11.98 4.46 -30.67
N SER A 267 11.76 3.17 -30.85
CA SER A 267 12.73 2.26 -31.48
C SER A 267 12.99 2.62 -32.95
N LEU A 268 11.91 2.95 -33.72
CA LEU A 268 12.04 3.42 -35.08
C LEU A 268 12.85 4.71 -35.17
N ARG A 269 12.68 5.65 -34.25
CA ARG A 269 13.46 6.90 -34.26
C ARG A 269 14.92 6.63 -33.99
N THR A 270 15.24 5.78 -32.99
CA THR A 270 16.62 5.41 -32.68
C THR A 270 17.29 4.72 -33.88
N LEU A 271 16.56 3.85 -34.60
CA LEU A 271 17.04 3.17 -35.78
C LEU A 271 17.24 4.17 -36.94
N LEU A 272 16.30 5.10 -37.12
CA LEU A 272 16.36 6.14 -38.13
C LEU A 272 17.62 7.02 -37.97
N ASP A 273 17.91 7.45 -36.73
CA ASP A 273 19.08 8.28 -36.46
C ASP A 273 20.38 7.56 -36.83
N ARG A 274 20.50 6.27 -36.52
CA ARG A 274 21.65 5.44 -36.93
C ARG A 274 21.77 5.26 -38.45
N LEU A 275 20.65 4.96 -39.11
CA LEU A 275 20.64 4.81 -40.57
C LEU A 275 21.01 6.09 -41.30
N ARG A 276 20.65 7.25 -40.75
CA ARG A 276 21.09 8.56 -41.26
C ARG A 276 22.61 8.75 -41.18
N GLU A 277 23.22 8.33 -40.09
CA GLU A 277 24.69 8.40 -39.90
C GLU A 277 25.39 7.43 -40.88
N GLU A 278 24.84 6.24 -41.10
CA GLU A 278 25.45 5.20 -41.90
C GLU A 278 25.28 5.45 -43.43
N LEU A 279 24.11 5.92 -43.85
CA LEU A 279 23.78 6.10 -45.28
C LEU A 279 24.18 7.46 -45.85
N GLY A 280 24.41 8.46 -44.99
CA GLY A 280 24.74 9.83 -45.38
C GLY A 280 23.58 10.54 -46.06
N ASP A 281 23.77 10.95 -47.34
CA ASP A 281 22.68 11.57 -48.12
C ASP A 281 21.63 10.53 -48.48
N ALA A 282 20.52 10.56 -47.76
CA ALA A 282 19.48 9.54 -47.87
C ALA A 282 18.07 10.08 -47.62
N LEU A 283 17.11 9.39 -48.20
CA LEU A 283 15.71 9.43 -47.79
C LEU A 283 15.34 8.07 -47.19
N ILE A 284 14.78 8.11 -46.00
CA ILE A 284 14.51 6.91 -45.22
C ILE A 284 13.06 6.95 -44.73
N VAL A 285 12.31 5.88 -44.93
CA VAL A 285 10.99 5.68 -44.31
C VAL A 285 10.98 4.34 -43.61
N LEU A 286 10.70 4.35 -42.33
CA LEU A 286 10.54 3.15 -41.51
C LEU A 286 9.12 3.04 -41.01
N ALA A 287 8.56 1.85 -41.10
CA ALA A 287 7.25 1.50 -40.59
C ALA A 287 7.36 0.33 -39.62
N GLY A 288 6.73 0.42 -38.46
CA GLY A 288 6.71 -0.66 -37.47
C GLY A 288 5.35 -0.79 -36.82
N ASP A 289 5.02 -2.00 -36.35
CA ASP A 289 3.82 -2.27 -35.60
C ASP A 289 4.15 -2.92 -34.26
N LYS A 290 3.55 -2.42 -33.19
CA LYS A 290 3.65 -2.97 -31.86
C LYS A 290 2.33 -2.82 -31.14
N GLY A 291 1.78 -3.95 -30.70
CA GLY A 291 0.52 -3.95 -29.95
C GLY A 291 -0.69 -3.46 -30.79
N GLY A 292 -0.69 -3.71 -32.11
CA GLY A 292 -1.78 -3.35 -33.01
C GLY A 292 -1.82 -1.87 -33.40
N LYS A 293 -0.76 -1.09 -33.13
CA LYS A 293 -0.62 0.30 -33.59
C LYS A 293 0.56 0.43 -34.53
N ALA A 294 0.31 0.96 -35.70
CA ALA A 294 1.36 1.27 -36.67
C ALA A 294 2.02 2.61 -36.37
N SER A 295 3.35 2.60 -36.32
CA SER A 295 4.19 3.78 -36.15
C SER A 295 5.00 4.00 -37.43
N LEU A 296 5.12 5.25 -37.87
CA LEU A 296 5.82 5.64 -39.07
C LEU A 296 6.82 6.74 -38.74
N VAL A 297 8.03 6.64 -39.28
CA VAL A 297 9.03 7.72 -39.19
C VAL A 297 9.71 7.88 -40.56
N ALA A 298 10.03 9.12 -40.91
CA ALA A 298 10.78 9.42 -42.14
C ALA A 298 11.88 10.44 -41.85
N SER A 299 12.94 10.36 -42.66
CA SER A 299 13.99 11.36 -42.72
C SER A 299 14.41 11.60 -44.16
N VAL A 300 14.69 12.86 -44.47
CA VAL A 300 15.32 13.29 -45.72
C VAL A 300 16.55 14.11 -45.37
N SER A 301 17.68 13.85 -46.00
CA SER A 301 18.92 14.59 -45.75
C SER A 301 18.84 16.04 -46.24
N PRO A 302 19.58 16.99 -45.62
CA PRO A 302 19.56 18.40 -46.00
C PRO A 302 19.84 18.68 -47.48
N ALA A 303 20.69 17.87 -48.09
CA ALA A 303 21.02 17.98 -49.53
C ALA A 303 19.80 17.77 -50.46
N LEU A 304 18.71 17.19 -49.97
CA LEU A 304 17.51 16.87 -50.74
C LEU A 304 16.29 17.74 -50.39
N HIS A 305 16.39 18.63 -49.38
CA HIS A 305 15.25 19.42 -48.88
C HIS A 305 14.61 20.32 -49.91
N ASP A 306 15.39 20.85 -50.87
CA ASP A 306 14.86 21.69 -51.94
C ASP A 306 13.97 20.95 -52.92
N ARG A 307 14.03 19.61 -52.89
CA ARG A 307 13.32 18.75 -53.83
C ARG A 307 12.21 17.93 -53.16
N LEU A 308 12.47 17.44 -51.95
CA LEU A 308 11.55 16.57 -51.22
C LEU A 308 11.66 16.77 -49.71
N GLU A 309 10.54 16.92 -49.02
CA GLU A 309 10.47 17.03 -47.58
C GLU A 309 10.04 15.72 -46.94
N ALA A 310 10.60 15.40 -45.75
CA ALA A 310 10.22 14.21 -44.97
C ALA A 310 8.72 14.21 -44.61
N GLY A 311 8.15 15.39 -44.38
CA GLY A 311 6.73 15.55 -44.05
C GLY A 311 5.81 15.17 -45.22
N GLU A 312 6.18 15.54 -46.47
CA GLU A 312 5.47 15.20 -47.70
C GLU A 312 5.54 13.67 -47.94
N LEU A 313 6.74 13.12 -47.90
CA LEU A 313 6.99 11.69 -48.10
C LEU A 313 6.24 10.80 -47.11
N LEU A 314 6.32 11.13 -45.81
CA LEU A 314 5.62 10.39 -44.78
C LEU A 314 4.10 10.57 -44.85
N GLY A 315 3.67 11.76 -45.20
CA GLY A 315 2.24 12.08 -45.38
C GLY A 315 1.59 11.22 -46.45
N GLU A 316 2.31 10.90 -47.53
CA GLU A 316 1.84 10.00 -48.60
C GLU A 316 1.69 8.58 -48.08
N VAL A 317 2.70 8.04 -47.38
CA VAL A 317 2.63 6.71 -46.76
C VAL A 317 1.52 6.62 -45.74
N ALA A 318 1.43 7.60 -44.82
CA ALA A 318 0.42 7.61 -43.78
C ALA A 318 -1.02 7.66 -44.34
N ARG A 319 -1.28 8.50 -45.37
CA ARG A 319 -2.58 8.59 -46.02
C ARG A 319 -2.98 7.29 -46.71
N ALA A 320 -2.01 6.63 -47.36
CA ALA A 320 -2.26 5.34 -48.02
C ALA A 320 -2.68 4.25 -47.02
N LEU A 321 -2.20 4.33 -45.80
CA LEU A 321 -2.54 3.43 -44.67
C LEU A 321 -3.75 3.89 -43.86
N GLY A 322 -4.48 4.93 -44.30
CA GLY A 322 -5.62 5.47 -43.53
C GLY A 322 -5.22 6.20 -42.23
N GLY A 323 -3.95 6.57 -42.09
CA GLY A 323 -3.39 7.24 -40.95
C GLY A 323 -3.11 8.72 -41.15
N ARG A 324 -2.31 9.29 -40.27
CA ARG A 324 -1.87 10.69 -40.30
C ARG A 324 -0.40 10.77 -39.96
N GLY A 325 0.31 11.63 -40.66
CA GLY A 325 1.72 11.90 -40.39
C GLY A 325 2.10 13.29 -40.86
N GLY A 326 3.18 13.81 -40.31
CA GLY A 326 3.70 15.11 -40.72
C GLY A 326 4.98 15.42 -39.95
N GLY A 327 5.65 16.49 -40.36
CA GLY A 327 6.90 16.89 -39.77
C GLY A 327 7.52 18.08 -40.48
N ARG A 328 8.81 18.28 -40.30
CA ARG A 328 9.63 19.29 -40.98
C ARG A 328 10.35 18.66 -42.16
N ALA A 329 11.04 19.48 -42.96
CA ALA A 329 11.78 19.02 -44.11
C ALA A 329 12.70 17.82 -43.84
N GLY A 330 13.45 17.85 -42.75
CA GLY A 330 14.43 16.81 -42.41
C GLY A 330 13.91 15.60 -41.65
N MET A 331 12.73 15.68 -41.03
CA MET A 331 12.18 14.61 -40.19
C MET A 331 10.68 14.69 -40.06
N ALA A 332 10.01 13.56 -40.16
CA ALA A 332 8.57 13.41 -39.95
C ALA A 332 8.26 12.16 -39.15
N GLN A 333 7.11 12.18 -38.47
CA GLN A 333 6.57 11.04 -37.74
C GLN A 333 5.04 10.95 -37.91
N GLY A 334 4.52 9.75 -37.80
CA GLY A 334 3.10 9.52 -37.99
C GLY A 334 2.67 8.17 -37.45
N GLY A 335 1.41 7.86 -37.65
CA GLY A 335 0.83 6.57 -37.30
C GLY A 335 -0.35 6.23 -38.18
N ALA A 336 -0.65 4.95 -38.25
CA ALA A 336 -1.79 4.41 -38.98
C ALA A 336 -2.51 3.34 -38.12
N PRO A 337 -3.77 3.00 -38.49
CA PRO A 337 -4.51 1.94 -37.78
C PRO A 337 -3.84 0.57 -37.89
N SER A 338 -3.26 0.25 -39.07
CA SER A 338 -2.51 -0.97 -39.33
C SER A 338 -1.43 -0.73 -40.38
N LEU A 339 -0.58 -1.73 -40.62
CA LEU A 339 0.36 -1.75 -41.75
C LEU A 339 -0.18 -2.53 -42.97
N ASP A 340 -1.48 -2.82 -43.00
CA ASP A 340 -2.09 -3.47 -44.14
C ASP A 340 -1.99 -2.55 -45.38
N GLY A 341 -1.44 -3.07 -46.46
CA GLY A 341 -1.16 -2.27 -47.68
C GLY A 341 0.15 -1.46 -47.62
N LEU A 342 1.07 -1.76 -46.68
CA LEU A 342 2.33 -1.05 -46.56
C LEU A 342 3.17 -1.06 -47.82
N ASP A 343 3.21 -2.19 -48.55
CA ASP A 343 3.96 -2.31 -49.81
C ASP A 343 3.42 -1.33 -50.88
N GLU A 344 2.10 -1.21 -50.99
CA GLU A 344 1.47 -0.24 -51.90
C GLU A 344 1.76 1.22 -51.46
N ALA A 345 1.75 1.47 -50.15
CA ALA A 345 2.08 2.77 -49.61
C ALA A 345 3.55 3.15 -49.88
N PHE A 346 4.45 2.20 -49.75
CA PHE A 346 5.87 2.38 -50.11
C PHE A 346 6.06 2.59 -51.59
N GLU A 347 5.33 1.88 -52.47
CA GLU A 347 5.37 2.10 -53.92
C GLU A 347 4.92 3.52 -54.32
N ARG A 348 3.89 4.06 -53.66
CA ARG A 348 3.47 5.46 -53.88
C ARG A 348 4.56 6.45 -53.47
N ALA A 349 5.17 6.22 -52.30
CA ALA A 349 6.27 7.04 -51.84
C ALA A 349 7.53 6.92 -52.70
N ARG A 350 7.79 5.74 -53.30
CA ARG A 350 8.85 5.54 -54.31
C ARG A 350 8.59 6.40 -55.53
N ARG A 351 7.40 6.36 -56.13
CA ARG A 351 7.01 7.18 -57.30
C ARG A 351 7.17 8.66 -56.97
N LEU A 352 6.67 9.12 -55.83
CA LEU A 352 6.85 10.51 -55.41
C LEU A 352 8.33 10.90 -55.34
N SER A 353 9.16 10.03 -54.78
CA SER A 353 10.60 10.29 -54.71
C SER A 353 11.27 10.30 -56.08
N ASP A 354 10.85 9.43 -57.04
CA ASP A 354 11.37 9.40 -58.39
C ASP A 354 10.97 10.67 -59.19
N GLU A 355 9.73 11.14 -59.04
CA GLU A 355 9.24 12.38 -59.63
C GLU A 355 9.98 13.64 -59.14
N ARG A 356 10.35 13.64 -57.84
CA ARG A 356 11.02 14.79 -57.20
C ARG A 356 12.52 14.80 -57.34
N LEU A 357 13.16 13.65 -57.46
CA LEU A 357 14.61 13.51 -57.53
C LEU A 357 15.15 13.25 -58.93
N GLY A 358 14.32 12.71 -59.83
CA GLY A 358 14.65 12.47 -61.23
C GLY A 358 14.56 13.72 -62.04
#